data_2dc09d1ae5053e7e237b8df3cb4624a4
#
_entry.id   2dc09d1ae5053e7e237b8df3cb4624a4
#
_cell.length_a   1.000
_cell.length_b   1.000
_cell.length_c   1.000
_cell.angle_alpha   90.00
_cell.angle_beta   90.00
_cell.angle_gamma   90.00
#
_symmetry.space_group_name_H-M   'P 1'
#
loop_
_entity.id
_entity.type
_entity.pdbx_description
1 polymer ?
#
loop_
_entity_poly.entity_id
_entity_poly.type
_entity_poly.pdbx_seq_one_letter_code
_entity_poly.pdbx_strand_id
1 'polypeptide(L)'
;MISLSECVCPLLLVSLIVYKTDTHEKEQRHITAQLNVANYGERIKNEITNGIEITDTLKQILISENGEIHQFETIAGNIMSDSIESVQLAPNGVVTDIYPANGNEAGKIDLIHDKDRGKISRYARDNHTIITQGPF
;
A
#
# COMPACT_ATOMS: atom_id res chain seq x y z
N MET A 1 3.81 -40.18 -56.84
CA MET A 1 2.87 -39.03 -56.65
C MET A 1 2.29 -39.15 -55.24
N ILE A 2 2.69 -38.30 -54.34
CA ILE A 2 2.12 -38.23 -52.99
C ILE A 2 0.68 -37.71 -53.15
N SER A 3 -0.31 -38.45 -52.66
CA SER A 3 -1.72 -38.09 -52.76
C SER A 3 -1.98 -36.80 -52.01
N LEU A 4 -2.74 -35.86 -52.61
CA LEU A 4 -3.17 -34.60 -51.95
C LEU A 4 -3.79 -34.85 -50.56
N SER A 5 -4.41 -36.00 -50.37
CA SER A 5 -5.01 -36.42 -49.09
C SER A 5 -3.97 -36.70 -48.00
N GLU A 6 -2.76 -37.13 -48.33
CA GLU A 6 -1.71 -37.43 -47.33
C GLU A 6 -1.02 -36.16 -46.79
N CYS A 7 -1.04 -35.02 -47.54
CA CYS A 7 -0.52 -33.75 -47.07
C CYS A 7 -1.55 -32.91 -46.25
N VAL A 8 -2.86 -33.10 -46.47
CA VAL A 8 -3.89 -32.28 -45.79
C VAL A 8 -4.05 -32.72 -44.34
N CYS A 9 -3.95 -34.01 -44.05
CA CYS A 9 -4.15 -34.54 -42.69
C CYS A 9 -3.11 -34.02 -41.67
N PRO A 10 -1.80 -34.05 -41.96
CA PRO A 10 -0.78 -33.50 -41.03
C PRO A 10 -0.88 -31.98 -40.88
N LEU A 11 -1.27 -31.22 -41.90
CA LEU A 11 -1.49 -29.77 -41.81
C LEU A 11 -2.65 -29.41 -40.88
N LEU A 12 -3.75 -30.14 -40.93
CA LEU A 12 -4.88 -29.97 -40.03
C LEU A 12 -4.50 -30.30 -38.57
N LEU A 13 -3.74 -31.36 -38.35
CA LEU A 13 -3.26 -31.73 -36.99
C LEU A 13 -2.33 -30.62 -36.40
N VAL A 14 -1.39 -30.13 -37.18
CA VAL A 14 -0.49 -29.03 -36.75
C VAL A 14 -1.31 -27.78 -36.44
N SER A 15 -2.27 -27.42 -37.29
CA SER A 15 -3.14 -26.27 -37.06
C SER A 15 -3.96 -26.39 -35.78
N LEU A 16 -4.49 -27.58 -35.47
CA LEU A 16 -5.24 -27.86 -34.23
C LEU A 16 -4.32 -27.81 -33.01
N ILE A 17 -3.09 -28.27 -33.10
CA ILE A 17 -2.12 -28.21 -32.01
C ILE A 17 -1.76 -26.75 -31.73
N VAL A 18 -1.41 -25.97 -32.76
CA VAL A 18 -1.08 -24.55 -32.62
C VAL A 18 -2.27 -23.76 -32.02
N TYR A 19 -3.48 -23.99 -32.48
CA TYR A 19 -4.68 -23.36 -31.95
C TYR A 19 -4.90 -23.68 -30.46
N LYS A 20 -4.76 -24.95 -30.07
CA LYS A 20 -4.89 -25.35 -28.66
C LYS A 20 -3.79 -24.76 -27.78
N THR A 21 -2.56 -24.68 -28.29
CA THR A 21 -1.43 -24.10 -27.54
C THR A 21 -1.65 -22.60 -27.33
N ASP A 22 -2.07 -21.87 -28.36
CA ASP A 22 -2.33 -20.42 -28.27
C ASP A 22 -3.48 -20.09 -27.31
N THR A 23 -4.56 -20.88 -27.35
CA THR A 23 -5.67 -20.71 -26.40
C THR A 23 -5.26 -21.00 -24.97
N HIS A 24 -4.47 -22.05 -24.75
CA HIS A 24 -3.98 -22.41 -23.43
C HIS A 24 -3.02 -21.36 -22.86
N GLU A 25 -2.11 -20.83 -23.69
CA GLU A 25 -1.22 -19.73 -23.28
C GLU A 25 -2.00 -18.46 -22.93
N LYS A 26 -3.02 -18.09 -23.69
CA LYS A 26 -3.86 -16.93 -23.38
C LYS A 26 -4.59 -17.10 -22.04
N GLU A 27 -5.13 -18.27 -21.80
CA GLU A 27 -5.80 -18.59 -20.54
C GLU A 27 -4.83 -18.53 -19.35
N GLN A 28 -3.63 -19.09 -19.49
CA GLN A 28 -2.59 -19.04 -18.47
C GLN A 28 -2.14 -17.59 -18.17
N ARG A 29 -1.96 -16.78 -19.20
CA ARG A 29 -1.63 -15.34 -19.03
C ARG A 29 -2.75 -14.60 -18.30
N HIS A 30 -4.01 -14.89 -18.62
CA HIS A 30 -5.16 -14.27 -17.97
C HIS A 30 -5.24 -14.65 -16.49
N ILE A 31 -5.09 -15.94 -16.16
CA ILE A 31 -5.06 -16.42 -14.77
C ILE A 31 -3.90 -15.81 -13.99
N THR A 32 -2.71 -15.77 -14.58
CA THR A 32 -1.52 -15.16 -13.95
C THR A 32 -1.75 -13.67 -13.69
N ALA A 33 -2.33 -12.95 -14.65
CA ALA A 33 -2.65 -11.52 -14.47
C ALA A 33 -3.67 -11.31 -13.34
N GLN A 34 -4.71 -12.12 -13.27
CA GLN A 34 -5.72 -12.07 -12.19
C GLN A 34 -5.11 -12.35 -10.82
N LEU A 35 -4.25 -13.38 -10.72
CA LEU A 35 -3.55 -13.70 -9.47
C LEU A 35 -2.62 -12.58 -9.03
N ASN A 36 -1.90 -11.96 -9.97
CA ASN A 36 -1.03 -10.83 -9.67
C ASN A 36 -1.84 -9.63 -9.13
N VAL A 37 -2.95 -9.29 -9.77
CA VAL A 37 -3.84 -8.20 -9.31
C VAL A 37 -4.38 -8.50 -7.91
N ALA A 38 -4.84 -9.72 -7.65
CA ALA A 38 -5.32 -10.14 -6.34
C ALA A 38 -4.24 -10.03 -5.27
N ASN A 39 -3.02 -10.51 -5.57
CA ASN A 39 -1.88 -10.44 -4.65
C ASN A 39 -1.47 -8.99 -4.36
N TYR A 40 -1.45 -8.10 -5.37
CA TYR A 40 -1.18 -6.69 -5.15
C TYR A 40 -2.26 -6.03 -4.30
N GLY A 41 -3.55 -6.34 -4.53
CA GLY A 41 -4.66 -5.85 -3.72
C GLY A 41 -4.55 -6.28 -2.25
N GLU A 42 -4.21 -7.53 -2.01
CA GLU A 42 -3.98 -8.07 -0.65
C GLU A 42 -2.79 -7.38 0.04
N ARG A 43 -1.68 -7.18 -0.68
CA ARG A 43 -0.52 -6.44 -0.14
C ARG A 43 -0.89 -5.03 0.27
N ILE A 44 -1.54 -4.26 -0.61
CA ILE A 44 -1.98 -2.88 -0.30
C ILE A 44 -2.89 -2.87 0.93
N LYS A 45 -3.85 -3.80 0.99
CA LYS A 45 -4.74 -3.93 2.15
C LYS A 45 -3.96 -4.18 3.44
N ASN A 46 -3.00 -5.10 3.41
CA ASN A 46 -2.19 -5.44 4.59
C ASN A 46 -1.33 -4.27 5.04
N GLU A 47 -0.73 -3.51 4.10
CA GLU A 47 0.07 -2.32 4.41
C GLU A 47 -0.80 -1.21 5.06
N ILE A 48 -2.01 -0.97 4.54
CA ILE A 48 -2.94 -0.02 5.15
C ILE A 48 -3.34 -0.49 6.55
N THR A 49 -3.67 -1.77 6.72
CA THR A 49 -4.05 -2.33 8.02
C THR A 49 -2.91 -2.18 9.02
N ASN A 50 -1.70 -2.51 8.64
CA ASN A 50 -0.50 -2.35 9.47
C ASN A 50 -0.30 -0.88 9.89
N GLY A 51 -0.45 0.07 8.97
CA GLY A 51 -0.37 1.50 9.28
C GLY A 51 -1.42 1.95 10.30
N ILE A 52 -2.64 1.43 10.22
CA ILE A 52 -3.71 1.71 11.18
C ILE A 52 -3.38 1.14 12.56
N GLU A 53 -2.92 -0.10 12.64
CA GLU A 53 -2.55 -0.78 13.90
C GLU A 53 -1.40 -0.05 14.60
N ILE A 54 -0.39 0.39 13.85
CA ILE A 54 0.72 1.20 14.36
C ILE A 54 0.21 2.53 14.91
N THR A 55 -0.67 3.21 14.17
CA THR A 55 -1.26 4.48 14.61
C THR A 55 -2.06 4.31 15.89
N ASP A 56 -2.84 3.24 16.03
CA ASP A 56 -3.60 2.96 17.25
C ASP A 56 -2.65 2.62 18.42
N THR A 57 -1.59 1.89 18.18
CA THR A 57 -0.56 1.59 19.18
C THR A 57 0.09 2.87 19.71
N LEU A 58 0.52 3.76 18.81
CA LEU A 58 1.10 5.07 19.20
C LEU A 58 0.11 5.92 19.97
N LYS A 59 -1.15 5.92 19.58
CA LYS A 59 -2.23 6.59 20.31
C LYS A 59 -2.38 6.05 21.75
N GLN A 60 -2.32 4.72 21.94
CA GLN A 60 -2.39 4.12 23.28
C GLN A 60 -1.19 4.52 24.14
N ILE A 61 0.00 4.54 23.58
CA ILE A 61 1.21 5.00 24.29
C ILE A 61 1.04 6.47 24.67
N LEU A 62 0.63 7.32 23.73
CA LEU A 62 0.41 8.75 23.97
C LEU A 62 -0.59 9.01 25.11
N ILE A 63 -1.67 8.23 25.17
CA ILE A 63 -2.67 8.32 26.26
C ILE A 63 -2.05 7.86 27.58
N SER A 64 -1.29 6.76 27.58
CA SER A 64 -0.68 6.22 28.81
C SER A 64 0.40 7.11 29.39
N GLU A 65 1.07 7.90 28.54
CA GLU A 65 2.15 8.83 28.92
C GLU A 65 1.68 10.30 29.01
N ASN A 66 0.36 10.51 29.17
CA ASN A 66 -0.25 11.84 29.39
C ASN A 66 -0.03 12.86 28.26
N GLY A 67 0.03 12.40 27.00
CA GLY A 67 0.12 13.26 25.84
C GLY A 67 1.54 13.47 25.29
N GLU A 68 2.51 12.76 25.82
CA GLU A 68 3.90 12.75 25.34
C GLU A 68 4.33 11.31 25.06
N ILE A 69 5.31 11.11 24.20
CA ILE A 69 5.97 9.81 23.99
C ILE A 69 7.46 10.00 24.31
N HIS A 70 7.87 9.65 25.53
CA HIS A 70 9.22 9.92 26.06
C HIS A 70 10.36 9.26 25.27
N GLN A 71 10.08 8.14 24.58
CA GLN A 71 11.07 7.43 23.77
C GLN A 71 10.64 7.36 22.30
N PHE A 72 10.09 8.46 21.78
CA PHE A 72 9.52 8.51 20.46
C PHE A 72 10.45 7.96 19.36
N GLU A 73 11.70 8.40 19.30
CA GLU A 73 12.66 7.96 18.28
C GLU A 73 12.91 6.44 18.34
N THR A 74 13.03 5.88 19.55
CA THR A 74 13.24 4.44 19.74
C THR A 74 12.02 3.65 19.31
N ILE A 75 10.83 4.09 19.72
CA ILE A 75 9.57 3.44 19.38
C ILE A 75 9.33 3.56 17.87
N ALA A 76 9.44 4.75 17.31
CA ALA A 76 9.29 4.99 15.89
C ALA A 76 10.28 4.16 15.06
N GLY A 77 11.55 4.08 15.46
CA GLY A 77 12.54 3.26 14.79
C GLY A 77 12.22 1.76 14.79
N ASN A 78 11.59 1.26 15.86
CA ASN A 78 11.19 -0.15 15.96
C ASN A 78 9.96 -0.51 15.12
N ILE A 79 9.08 0.44 14.85
CA ILE A 79 7.87 0.23 14.06
C ILE A 79 8.02 0.58 12.58
N MET A 80 9.15 1.19 12.19
CA MET A 80 9.45 1.45 10.78
C MET A 80 9.54 0.14 9.99
N SER A 81 9.03 0.20 8.77
CA SER A 81 9.09 -0.89 7.79
C SER A 81 9.29 -0.31 6.40
N ASP A 82 9.52 -1.15 5.41
CA ASP A 82 9.70 -0.73 4.01
C ASP A 82 8.48 0.04 3.45
N SER A 83 7.32 -0.11 4.08
CA SER A 83 6.07 0.56 3.70
C SER A 83 5.75 1.81 4.52
N ILE A 84 6.52 2.11 5.58
CA ILE A 84 6.34 3.28 6.44
C ILE A 84 7.52 4.21 6.26
N GLU A 85 7.31 5.29 5.54
CA GLU A 85 8.36 6.28 5.23
C GLU A 85 8.69 7.18 6.41
N SER A 86 7.70 7.54 7.21
CA SER A 86 7.90 8.37 8.40
C SER A 86 6.79 8.18 9.43
N VAL A 87 7.13 8.41 10.69
CA VAL A 87 6.21 8.49 11.82
C VAL A 87 6.28 9.88 12.39
N GLN A 88 5.13 10.49 12.67
CA GLN A 88 5.05 11.88 13.11
C GLN A 88 4.08 12.02 14.27
N LEU A 89 4.40 12.88 15.24
CA LEU A 89 3.48 13.36 16.26
C LEU A 89 3.12 14.81 15.96
N ALA A 90 1.83 15.11 15.97
CA ALA A 90 1.32 16.44 15.65
C ALA A 90 0.29 16.91 16.69
N PRO A 91 0.72 17.20 17.93
CA PRO A 91 -0.18 17.77 18.94
C PRO A 91 -0.79 19.08 18.44
N ASN A 92 -2.12 19.21 18.55
CA ASN A 92 -2.85 20.35 18.00
C ASN A 92 -2.69 20.57 16.47
N GLY A 93 -2.22 19.54 15.75
CA GLY A 93 -2.03 19.57 14.31
C GLY A 93 -0.68 20.08 13.81
N VAL A 94 0.19 20.54 14.69
CA VAL A 94 1.56 20.92 14.34
C VAL A 94 2.50 19.77 14.65
N VAL A 95 3.29 19.34 13.67
CA VAL A 95 4.26 18.25 13.83
C VAL A 95 5.38 18.68 14.75
N THR A 96 5.50 18.05 15.92
CA THR A 96 6.55 18.31 16.90
C THR A 96 7.67 17.30 16.84
N ASP A 97 7.33 16.05 16.56
CA ASP A 97 8.27 14.93 16.53
C ASP A 97 8.13 14.19 15.21
N ILE A 98 9.24 13.78 14.64
CA ILE A 98 9.29 13.11 13.34
C ILE A 98 10.45 12.13 13.27
N TYR A 99 10.18 10.93 12.77
CA TYR A 99 11.20 9.92 12.56
C TYR A 99 11.05 9.30 11.17
N PRO A 100 12.12 9.14 10.37
CA PRO A 100 13.47 9.69 10.61
C PRO A 100 13.51 11.21 10.48
N ALA A 101 14.38 11.85 11.23
CA ALA A 101 14.50 13.31 11.25
C ALA A 101 15.13 13.87 9.95
N ASN A 102 15.91 13.08 9.23
CA ASN A 102 16.63 13.49 8.04
C ASN A 102 15.69 13.94 6.91
N GLY A 103 15.81 15.21 6.49
CA GLY A 103 14.98 15.81 5.44
C GLY A 103 13.59 16.24 5.90
N ASN A 104 13.27 16.06 7.16
CA ASN A 104 12.01 16.45 7.76
C ASN A 104 12.21 17.59 8.75
N GLU A 105 11.27 18.53 8.79
CA GLU A 105 11.37 19.72 9.64
C GLU A 105 10.21 19.73 10.65
N ALA A 106 10.48 19.26 11.87
CA ALA A 106 9.56 19.41 13.00
C ALA A 106 9.25 20.90 13.25
N GLY A 107 8.01 21.20 13.66
CA GLY A 107 7.56 22.55 13.94
C GLY A 107 7.14 23.40 12.73
N LYS A 108 7.40 22.94 11.49
CA LYS A 108 7.02 23.66 10.25
C LYS A 108 5.79 23.08 9.56
N ILE A 109 5.43 21.86 9.86
CA ILE A 109 4.29 21.18 9.23
C ILE A 109 3.05 21.38 10.10
N ASP A 110 2.12 22.19 9.64
CA ASP A 110 0.80 22.37 10.27
C ASP A 110 -0.25 21.63 9.46
N LEU A 111 -0.65 20.47 9.96
CA LEU A 111 -1.61 19.59 9.29
C LEU A 111 -3.03 20.17 9.27
N ILE A 112 -3.38 21.02 10.22
CA ILE A 112 -4.74 21.59 10.35
C ILE A 112 -4.96 22.72 9.34
N HIS A 113 -3.93 23.53 9.09
CA HIS A 113 -4.00 24.67 8.17
C HIS A 113 -3.42 24.34 6.79
N ASP A 114 -2.90 23.13 6.60
CA ASP A 114 -2.40 22.67 5.31
C ASP A 114 -3.51 22.70 4.24
N LYS A 115 -3.16 23.18 3.03
CA LYS A 115 -4.10 23.39 1.93
C LYS A 115 -4.75 22.08 1.45
N ASP A 116 -3.96 21.01 1.38
CA ASP A 116 -4.37 19.74 0.79
C ASP A 116 -4.84 18.74 1.86
N ARG A 117 -4.19 18.73 3.03
CA ARG A 117 -4.45 17.81 4.14
C ARG A 117 -5.38 18.37 5.22
N GLY A 118 -5.50 19.69 5.33
CA GLY A 118 -6.19 20.33 6.45
C GLY A 118 -7.67 19.95 6.61
N LYS A 119 -8.38 19.70 5.50
CA LYS A 119 -9.79 19.27 5.56
C LYS A 119 -9.94 17.91 6.24
N ILE A 120 -9.10 16.95 5.85
CA ILE A 120 -9.16 15.57 6.37
C ILE A 120 -8.59 15.50 7.78
N SER A 121 -7.55 16.29 8.08
CA SER A 121 -6.95 16.37 9.42
C SER A 121 -7.94 16.94 10.45
N ARG A 122 -8.67 17.99 10.09
CA ARG A 122 -9.78 18.51 10.94
C ARG A 122 -10.87 17.48 11.13
N TYR A 123 -11.28 16.78 10.09
CA TYR A 123 -12.29 15.74 10.19
C TYR A 123 -11.85 14.62 11.15
N ALA A 124 -10.60 14.14 11.02
CA ALA A 124 -10.02 13.13 11.91
C ALA A 124 -10.05 13.57 13.38
N ARG A 125 -9.61 14.81 13.64
CA ARG A 125 -9.61 15.42 14.97
C ARG A 125 -11.02 15.51 15.55
N ASP A 126 -11.95 16.10 14.80
CA ASP A 126 -13.29 16.44 15.27
C ASP A 126 -14.16 15.19 15.50
N ASN A 127 -13.88 14.11 14.78
CA ASN A 127 -14.60 12.84 14.92
C ASN A 127 -13.81 11.76 15.70
N HIS A 128 -12.63 12.09 16.22
CA HIS A 128 -11.76 11.16 16.97
C HIS A 128 -11.50 9.85 16.24
N THR A 129 -11.32 9.92 14.92
CA THR A 129 -11.16 8.75 14.06
C THR A 129 -9.83 8.71 13.35
N ILE A 130 -9.34 7.49 13.06
CA ILE A 130 -8.19 7.26 12.21
C ILE A 130 -8.64 7.37 10.75
N ILE A 131 -7.88 8.09 9.93
CA ILE A 131 -8.17 8.28 8.52
C ILE A 131 -6.91 7.96 7.70
N THR A 132 -7.12 7.28 6.59
CA THR A 132 -6.12 7.11 5.55
C THR A 132 -6.38 8.12 4.44
N GLN A 133 -5.35 8.77 3.96
CA GLN A 133 -5.41 9.69 2.84
C GLN A 133 -4.53 9.16 1.70
N GLY A 134 -5.04 9.23 0.48
CA GLY A 134 -4.32 8.77 -0.71
C GLY A 134 -3.11 9.64 -1.07
N PRO A 135 -2.31 9.22 -2.05
CA PRO A 135 -1.16 9.98 -2.51
C PRO A 135 -1.59 11.36 -3.03
N PHE A 136 -0.74 12.34 -2.80
CA PHE A 136 -0.88 13.74 -3.22
C PHE A 136 -0.17 13.98 -4.54
#